data_cb44356dfb85d6688cb43f46fe472620
#
_entry.id   cb44356dfb85d6688cb43f46fe472620
#
_cell.length_a   1.000
_cell.length_b   1.000
_cell.length_c   1.000
_cell.angle_alpha   90.00
_cell.angle_beta   90.00
_cell.angle_gamma   90.00
#
_symmetry.space_group_name_H-M   'P 1'
#
loop_
_entity.id
_entity.type
_entity.pdbx_description
1 polymer ?
#
loop_
_entity_poly.entity_id
_entity_poly.type
_entity_poly.pdbx_seq_one_letter_code
_entity_poly.pdbx_strand_id
1 'polypeptide(L)'
;MDILFLFSVIFLPFFVVFILTAFTSGRQEVTDSLVEPVKEPELKNFQFPVQFENTKENQRWFHYIMKDANEDVPRKEQFQEMSHEEIVTFVDIGEKVYQYWNDYVSCFSEVADPSEHGYLTLNLYARLSNYDLHYIGCLSEADFQKISNYKYETPDYCLLSFKGGNYKTPYVNKNGEIKVQTLAEPYEVGVSLSLYEKIPSSNLKSKEE
;
A
#
# COMPACT_ATOMS: atom_id res chain seq x y z
N MET A 1 -35.91 65.44 13.85
CA MET A 1 -35.82 64.19 14.68
C MET A 1 -35.80 63.04 13.68
N ASP A 2 -34.61 62.45 13.51
CA ASP A 2 -34.33 61.56 12.40
C ASP A 2 -35.06 60.22 12.51
N ILE A 3 -35.70 59.83 11.41
CA ILE A 3 -36.43 58.54 11.25
C ILE A 3 -35.56 57.36 11.62
N LEU A 4 -34.25 57.45 11.43
CA LEU A 4 -33.24 56.48 11.85
C LEU A 4 -33.17 56.25 13.37
N PHE A 5 -33.41 57.33 14.16
CA PHE A 5 -33.41 57.22 15.63
C PHE A 5 -34.66 56.50 16.16
N LEU A 6 -35.80 56.68 15.49
CA LEU A 6 -37.07 55.99 15.84
C LEU A 6 -36.97 54.49 15.55
N PHE A 7 -36.33 54.10 14.44
CA PHE A 7 -36.11 52.67 14.11
C PHE A 7 -35.18 51.97 15.14
N SER A 8 -34.15 52.66 15.60
CA SER A 8 -33.21 52.12 16.57
C SER A 8 -33.86 51.85 17.93
N VAL A 9 -34.75 52.74 18.39
CA VAL A 9 -35.38 52.60 19.73
C VAL A 9 -36.51 51.56 19.75
N ILE A 10 -37.18 51.32 18.63
CA ILE A 10 -38.31 50.37 18.57
C ILE A 10 -37.84 48.95 18.20
N PHE A 11 -36.86 48.80 17.29
CA PHE A 11 -36.47 47.49 16.80
C PHE A 11 -35.39 46.83 17.65
N LEU A 12 -34.52 47.56 18.35
CA LEU A 12 -33.48 47.00 19.18
C LEU A 12 -34.02 46.08 20.30
N PRO A 13 -35.05 46.44 21.07
CA PRO A 13 -35.58 45.56 22.12
C PRO A 13 -36.24 44.30 21.52
N PHE A 14 -36.90 44.39 20.34
CA PHE A 14 -37.46 43.20 19.70
C PHE A 14 -36.39 42.22 19.20
N PHE A 15 -35.29 42.75 18.74
CA PHE A 15 -34.14 41.91 18.31
C PHE A 15 -33.48 41.19 19.46
N VAL A 16 -33.33 41.87 20.60
CA VAL A 16 -32.76 41.25 21.83
C VAL A 16 -33.68 40.18 22.40
N VAL A 17 -35.00 40.41 22.41
CA VAL A 17 -35.99 39.41 22.85
C VAL A 17 -36.01 38.21 21.90
N PHE A 18 -35.90 38.41 20.59
CA PHE A 18 -35.85 37.30 19.63
C PHE A 18 -34.60 36.47 19.78
N ILE A 19 -33.41 37.07 20.04
CA ILE A 19 -32.17 36.33 20.30
C ILE A 19 -32.28 35.58 21.62
N LEU A 20 -32.83 36.19 22.68
CA LEU A 20 -33.00 35.52 23.97
C LEU A 20 -33.99 34.35 23.91
N THR A 21 -35.09 34.46 23.17
CA THR A 21 -36.05 33.36 23.00
C THR A 21 -35.49 32.25 22.10
N ALA A 22 -34.70 32.58 21.07
CA ALA A 22 -34.01 31.58 20.26
C ALA A 22 -32.96 30.78 21.06
N PHE A 23 -32.30 31.43 22.03
CA PHE A 23 -31.35 30.74 22.92
C PHE A 23 -32.02 29.94 24.04
N THR A 24 -33.23 30.29 24.47
CA THR A 24 -33.92 29.54 25.57
C THR A 24 -34.81 28.43 25.05
N SER A 25 -35.29 28.47 23.81
CA SER A 25 -36.11 27.38 23.21
C SER A 25 -35.27 26.18 22.75
N GLY A 26 -33.93 26.28 22.75
CA GLY A 26 -33.03 25.23 22.29
C GLY A 26 -32.50 24.29 23.36
N ARG A 27 -32.89 24.42 24.61
CA ARG A 27 -32.56 23.45 25.66
C ARG A 27 -33.67 22.39 25.81
N GLN A 28 -33.93 21.63 24.76
CA GLN A 28 -34.33 20.26 24.91
C GLN A 28 -33.10 19.56 25.52
N GLU A 29 -33.22 19.06 26.72
CA GLU A 29 -32.31 18.04 27.24
C GLU A 29 -32.42 16.85 26.29
N VAL A 30 -31.58 16.87 25.26
CA VAL A 30 -31.16 15.63 24.60
C VAL A 30 -30.45 14.89 25.71
N THR A 31 -31.14 13.91 26.32
CA THR A 31 -30.49 12.83 27.03
C THR A 31 -29.46 12.31 26.01
N ASP A 32 -28.22 12.74 26.21
CA ASP A 32 -27.07 12.14 25.60
C ASP A 32 -27.07 10.68 26.06
N SER A 33 -27.81 9.83 25.32
CA SER A 33 -27.47 8.43 25.28
C SER A 33 -26.04 8.48 24.78
N LEU A 34 -25.08 8.14 25.62
CA LEU A 34 -23.69 7.93 25.33
C LEU A 34 -23.63 6.89 24.20
N VAL A 35 -23.84 7.35 22.96
CA VAL A 35 -23.47 6.59 21.78
C VAL A 35 -21.95 6.55 21.84
N GLU A 36 -21.42 5.44 22.36
CA GLU A 36 -19.98 5.20 22.27
C GLU A 36 -19.56 5.52 20.83
N PRO A 37 -18.54 6.37 20.64
CA PRO A 37 -18.08 6.70 19.30
C PRO A 37 -17.76 5.39 18.61
N VAL A 38 -18.46 5.11 17.49
CA VAL A 38 -18.18 3.94 16.66
C VAL A 38 -16.71 4.05 16.27
N LYS A 39 -15.88 3.19 16.84
CA LYS A 39 -14.44 3.16 16.54
C LYS A 39 -14.29 2.91 15.04
N GLU A 40 -13.74 3.86 14.34
CA GLU A 40 -13.42 3.66 12.92
C GLU A 40 -12.45 2.49 12.78
N PRO A 41 -12.62 1.63 11.75
CA PRO A 41 -11.73 0.50 11.53
C PRO A 41 -10.31 0.99 11.30
N GLU A 42 -9.35 0.48 12.05
CA GLU A 42 -7.95 0.83 11.93
C GLU A 42 -7.36 0.20 10.67
N LEU A 43 -6.64 1.00 9.85
CA LEU A 43 -5.88 0.53 8.70
C LEU A 43 -4.49 0.09 9.17
N LYS A 44 -4.09 -1.13 8.83
CA LYS A 44 -2.75 -1.66 9.14
C LYS A 44 -2.02 -2.12 7.90
N ASN A 45 -0.70 -1.90 7.92
CA ASN A 45 0.20 -2.30 6.85
C ASN A 45 0.94 -3.58 7.24
N PHE A 46 1.00 -4.52 6.30
CA PHE A 46 1.67 -5.79 6.43
C PHE A 46 2.66 -5.97 5.28
N GLN A 47 3.77 -6.67 5.57
CA GLN A 47 4.74 -7.07 4.57
C GLN A 47 5.05 -8.54 4.76
N PHE A 48 4.98 -9.32 3.69
CA PHE A 48 5.21 -10.75 3.73
C PHE A 48 6.07 -11.20 2.54
N PRO A 49 6.89 -12.24 2.71
CA PRO A 49 7.48 -12.95 1.58
C PRO A 49 6.36 -13.69 0.82
N VAL A 50 6.48 -13.74 -0.50
CA VAL A 50 5.58 -14.53 -1.36
C VAL A 50 6.16 -15.91 -1.57
N GLN A 51 5.36 -16.95 -1.37
CA GLN A 51 5.71 -18.33 -1.69
C GLN A 51 5.45 -18.62 -3.16
N PHE A 52 6.46 -19.05 -3.88
CA PHE A 52 6.39 -19.47 -5.28
C PHE A 52 7.41 -20.56 -5.58
N GLU A 53 7.22 -21.29 -6.67
CA GLU A 53 8.21 -22.22 -7.17
C GLU A 53 9.35 -21.47 -7.86
N ASN A 54 10.58 -21.63 -7.36
CA ASN A 54 11.77 -21.01 -7.94
C ASN A 54 12.26 -21.76 -9.20
N THR A 55 11.45 -21.73 -10.27
CA THR A 55 11.78 -22.31 -11.57
C THR A 55 12.43 -21.27 -12.48
N LYS A 56 13.15 -21.75 -13.52
CA LYS A 56 13.70 -20.87 -14.56
C LYS A 56 12.60 -20.10 -15.30
N GLU A 57 11.42 -20.68 -15.43
CA GLU A 57 10.27 -20.08 -16.08
C GLU A 57 9.72 -18.92 -15.25
N ASN A 58 9.50 -19.13 -13.95
CA ASN A 58 9.03 -18.07 -13.06
C ASN A 58 10.04 -16.92 -12.99
N GLN A 59 11.35 -17.21 -12.93
CA GLN A 59 12.38 -16.19 -12.94
C GLN A 59 12.41 -15.36 -14.25
N ARG A 60 12.10 -15.97 -15.42
CA ARG A 60 11.94 -15.23 -16.68
C ARG A 60 10.69 -14.35 -16.66
N TRP A 61 9.60 -14.83 -16.08
CA TRP A 61 8.38 -14.04 -15.94
C TRP A 61 8.60 -12.86 -15.00
N PHE A 62 9.28 -13.03 -13.88
CA PHE A 62 9.61 -11.93 -12.96
C PHE A 62 10.46 -10.87 -13.66
N HIS A 63 11.43 -11.29 -14.45
CA HIS A 63 12.21 -10.33 -15.26
C HIS A 63 11.34 -9.58 -16.28
N TYR A 64 10.39 -10.26 -16.91
CA TYR A 64 9.45 -9.63 -17.83
C TYR A 64 8.54 -8.63 -17.11
N ILE A 65 7.98 -8.99 -15.95
CA ILE A 65 7.14 -8.12 -15.12
C ILE A 65 7.93 -6.87 -14.70
N MET A 66 9.17 -7.05 -14.26
CA MET A 66 10.03 -5.93 -13.87
C MET A 66 10.38 -5.03 -15.06
N LYS A 67 10.58 -5.61 -16.25
CA LYS A 67 10.78 -4.83 -17.48
C LYS A 67 9.53 -4.05 -17.84
N ASP A 68 8.35 -4.65 -17.76
CA ASP A 68 7.05 -4.01 -18.02
C ASP A 68 6.80 -2.85 -17.04
N ALA A 69 7.02 -3.07 -15.75
CA ALA A 69 6.86 -2.05 -14.71
C ALA A 69 7.84 -0.87 -14.85
N ASN A 70 8.93 -1.06 -15.60
CA ASN A 70 9.96 -0.05 -15.89
C ASN A 70 10.01 0.29 -17.38
N GLU A 71 8.93 0.10 -18.15
CA GLU A 71 8.92 0.32 -19.59
C GLU A 71 9.25 1.77 -19.96
N ASP A 72 8.77 2.71 -19.17
CA ASP A 72 9.00 4.15 -19.36
C ASP A 72 10.39 4.62 -18.88
N VAL A 73 11.17 3.74 -18.22
CA VAL A 73 12.50 4.08 -17.74
C VAL A 73 13.50 3.98 -18.90
N PRO A 74 14.07 5.10 -19.38
CA PRO A 74 15.07 5.07 -20.46
C PRO A 74 16.26 4.18 -20.09
N ARG A 75 16.86 3.54 -21.10
CA ARG A 75 18.05 2.67 -20.89
C ARG A 75 19.20 3.36 -20.13
N LYS A 76 19.34 4.69 -20.31
CA LYS A 76 20.34 5.49 -19.61
C LYS A 76 20.08 5.61 -18.12
N GLU A 77 18.83 5.43 -17.67
CA GLU A 77 18.42 5.51 -16.27
C GLU A 77 18.44 4.14 -15.55
N GLN A 78 18.70 3.06 -16.32
CA GLN A 78 18.94 1.74 -15.71
C GLN A 78 20.24 1.76 -14.90
N PHE A 79 20.32 0.90 -13.90
CA PHE A 79 21.45 0.85 -12.96
C PHE A 79 21.63 2.19 -12.21
N GLN A 80 20.52 2.85 -11.83
CA GLN A 80 20.52 4.14 -11.13
C GLN A 80 21.27 5.24 -11.90
N GLU A 81 21.22 5.21 -13.24
CA GLU A 81 21.93 6.13 -14.15
C GLU A 81 23.46 6.08 -14.04
N MET A 82 24.00 5.16 -13.27
CA MET A 82 25.44 5.10 -13.04
C MET A 82 26.19 4.50 -14.22
N SER A 83 27.15 5.24 -14.72
CA SER A 83 28.18 4.75 -15.65
C SER A 83 29.12 3.72 -14.96
N HIS A 84 29.95 3.02 -15.77
CA HIS A 84 30.95 2.14 -15.19
C HIS A 84 31.98 2.88 -14.33
N GLU A 85 32.34 4.10 -14.72
CA GLU A 85 33.30 4.94 -13.99
C GLU A 85 32.74 5.41 -12.64
N GLU A 86 31.47 5.79 -12.61
CA GLU A 86 30.78 6.17 -11.39
C GLU A 86 30.62 4.99 -10.43
N ILE A 87 30.28 3.79 -10.94
CA ILE A 87 30.20 2.59 -10.12
C ILE A 87 31.57 2.27 -9.49
N VAL A 88 32.67 2.37 -10.25
CA VAL A 88 34.03 2.16 -9.72
C VAL A 88 34.39 3.18 -8.64
N THR A 89 33.87 4.41 -8.75
CA THR A 89 34.23 5.54 -7.88
C THR A 89 33.38 5.59 -6.61
N PHE A 90 32.07 5.31 -6.70
CA PHE A 90 31.11 5.58 -5.65
C PHE A 90 30.46 4.37 -5.01
N VAL A 91 30.64 3.15 -5.59
CA VAL A 91 30.05 1.91 -5.08
C VAL A 91 31.12 1.05 -4.46
N ASP A 92 30.90 0.57 -3.25
CA ASP A 92 31.86 -0.30 -2.56
C ASP A 92 31.98 -1.67 -3.25
N ILE A 93 33.16 -2.27 -3.13
CA ILE A 93 33.42 -3.59 -3.74
C ILE A 93 32.46 -4.62 -3.17
N GLY A 94 31.70 -5.28 -4.06
CA GLY A 94 30.68 -6.27 -3.69
C GLY A 94 29.28 -5.73 -3.49
N GLU A 95 29.10 -4.41 -3.42
CA GLU A 95 27.76 -3.81 -3.46
C GLU A 95 27.13 -3.95 -4.84
N LYS A 96 25.80 -3.98 -4.88
CA LYS A 96 25.00 -4.26 -6.08
C LYS A 96 24.21 -3.05 -6.52
N VAL A 97 24.34 -2.66 -7.77
CA VAL A 97 23.50 -1.65 -8.45
C VAL A 97 22.58 -2.38 -9.40
N TYR A 98 21.31 -2.52 -9.02
CA TYR A 98 20.33 -3.27 -9.81
C TYR A 98 19.92 -2.52 -11.09
N GLN A 99 19.55 -3.29 -12.11
CA GLN A 99 19.13 -2.76 -13.40
C GLN A 99 17.87 -1.91 -13.29
N TYR A 100 16.90 -2.35 -12.50
CA TYR A 100 15.64 -1.66 -12.26
C TYR A 100 15.63 -1.10 -10.84
N TRP A 101 15.27 0.17 -10.70
CA TRP A 101 15.20 0.85 -9.41
C TRP A 101 13.76 0.91 -8.86
N ASN A 102 12.74 0.84 -9.75
CA ASN A 102 11.35 0.68 -9.33
C ASN A 102 11.06 -0.82 -9.20
N ASP A 103 11.10 -1.30 -7.98
CA ASP A 103 10.89 -2.71 -7.63
C ASP A 103 9.45 -3.03 -7.22
N TYR A 104 8.52 -2.06 -7.33
CA TYR A 104 7.12 -2.21 -6.96
C TYR A 104 6.22 -2.38 -8.19
N VAL A 105 5.31 -3.36 -8.09
CA VAL A 105 4.33 -3.69 -9.14
C VAL A 105 2.94 -3.77 -8.54
N SER A 106 1.94 -3.22 -9.24
CA SER A 106 0.54 -3.34 -8.83
C SER A 106 0.14 -4.81 -8.66
N CYS A 107 -0.52 -5.10 -7.54
CA CYS A 107 -0.96 -6.44 -7.19
C CYS A 107 -2.48 -6.55 -7.20
N PHE A 108 -2.98 -7.67 -7.69
CA PHE A 108 -4.31 -8.17 -7.41
C PHE A 108 -4.20 -9.39 -6.49
N SER A 109 -5.07 -9.48 -5.48
CA SER A 109 -5.12 -10.62 -4.57
C SER A 109 -6.49 -11.28 -4.61
N GLU A 110 -6.51 -12.60 -4.52
CA GLU A 110 -7.72 -13.42 -4.51
C GLU A 110 -7.62 -14.45 -3.40
N VAL A 111 -8.74 -14.74 -2.74
CA VAL A 111 -8.79 -15.81 -1.74
C VAL A 111 -8.70 -17.15 -2.47
N ALA A 112 -7.66 -17.91 -2.19
CA ALA A 112 -7.46 -19.22 -2.79
C ALA A 112 -8.44 -20.26 -2.23
N ASP A 113 -8.88 -21.19 -3.10
CA ASP A 113 -9.60 -22.36 -2.64
C ASP A 113 -8.66 -23.20 -1.74
N PRO A 114 -9.08 -23.59 -0.53
CA PRO A 114 -8.26 -24.43 0.35
C PRO A 114 -7.84 -25.76 -0.29
N SER A 115 -8.55 -26.26 -1.31
CA SER A 115 -8.16 -27.47 -2.06
C SER A 115 -6.89 -27.30 -2.89
N GLU A 116 -6.53 -26.08 -3.28
CA GLU A 116 -5.33 -25.80 -4.08
C GLU A 116 -4.04 -25.90 -3.27
N HIS A 117 -4.07 -25.43 -2.02
CA HIS A 117 -2.89 -25.32 -1.16
C HIS A 117 -2.96 -26.14 0.13
N GLY A 118 -4.12 -26.75 0.42
CA GLY A 118 -4.38 -27.46 1.68
C GLY A 118 -4.72 -26.54 2.86
N TYR A 119 -4.70 -25.23 2.68
CA TYR A 119 -5.05 -24.20 3.67
C TYR A 119 -5.59 -22.94 2.98
N LEU A 120 -6.32 -22.13 3.73
CA LEU A 120 -6.83 -20.84 3.25
C LEU A 120 -5.68 -19.83 3.14
N THR A 121 -5.56 -19.19 1.98
CA THR A 121 -4.52 -18.18 1.71
C THR A 121 -4.95 -17.15 0.67
N LEU A 122 -4.07 -16.22 0.33
CA LEU A 122 -4.24 -15.29 -0.79
C LEU A 122 -3.33 -15.69 -1.94
N ASN A 123 -3.92 -15.93 -3.10
CA ASN A 123 -3.22 -15.94 -4.39
C ASN A 123 -2.90 -14.51 -4.81
N LEU A 124 -1.70 -14.28 -5.29
CA LEU A 124 -1.18 -12.97 -5.65
C LEU A 124 -0.83 -12.92 -7.13
N TYR A 125 -1.29 -11.87 -7.79
CA TYR A 125 -1.11 -11.68 -9.23
C TYR A 125 -0.48 -10.32 -9.49
N ALA A 126 0.57 -10.27 -10.31
CA ALA A 126 1.06 -9.01 -10.85
C ALA A 126 0.10 -8.49 -11.93
N ARG A 127 -0.19 -7.19 -11.90
CA ARG A 127 -0.94 -6.52 -12.97
C ARG A 127 0.04 -5.85 -13.90
N LEU A 128 0.05 -6.27 -15.15
CA LEU A 128 0.87 -5.71 -16.20
C LEU A 128 0.28 -4.42 -16.79
N SER A 129 1.06 -3.68 -17.56
CA SER A 129 0.65 -2.44 -18.22
C SER A 129 -0.55 -2.61 -19.16
N ASN A 130 -0.70 -3.79 -19.79
CA ASN A 130 -1.85 -4.17 -20.62
C ASN A 130 -3.07 -4.68 -19.82
N TYR A 131 -3.05 -4.57 -18.48
CA TYR A 131 -4.06 -5.07 -17.53
C TYR A 131 -4.16 -6.59 -17.39
N ASP A 132 -3.29 -7.36 -18.03
CA ASP A 132 -3.22 -8.80 -17.80
C ASP A 132 -2.76 -9.10 -16.36
N LEU A 133 -3.31 -10.17 -15.79
CA LEU A 133 -2.94 -10.68 -14.48
C LEU A 133 -2.04 -11.90 -14.64
N HIS A 134 -0.89 -11.86 -14.01
CA HIS A 134 0.05 -12.97 -13.99
C HIS A 134 0.22 -13.50 -12.57
N TYR A 135 -0.09 -14.78 -12.37
CA TYR A 135 0.05 -15.45 -11.07
C TYR A 135 1.51 -15.46 -10.63
N ILE A 136 1.77 -15.01 -9.41
CA ILE A 136 3.11 -14.92 -8.82
C ILE A 136 3.33 -16.01 -7.78
N GLY A 137 2.35 -16.24 -6.92
CA GLY A 137 2.45 -17.14 -5.79
C GLY A 137 1.37 -16.85 -4.76
N CYS A 138 1.58 -17.32 -3.54
CA CYS A 138 0.61 -17.15 -2.45
C CYS A 138 1.31 -16.77 -1.13
N LEU A 139 0.52 -16.40 -0.12
CA LEU A 139 1.02 -16.27 1.25
C LEU A 139 1.25 -17.65 1.88
N SER A 140 2.18 -17.74 2.82
CA SER A 140 2.26 -18.91 3.70
C SER A 140 1.04 -18.98 4.62
N GLU A 141 0.70 -20.19 5.10
CA GLU A 141 -0.37 -20.35 6.09
C GLU A 141 -0.12 -19.47 7.33
N ALA A 142 1.11 -19.45 7.83
CA ALA A 142 1.50 -18.67 9.00
C ALA A 142 1.35 -17.15 8.77
N ASP A 143 1.62 -16.66 7.56
CA ASP A 143 1.47 -15.25 7.22
C ASP A 143 0.00 -14.88 6.98
N PHE A 144 -0.77 -15.76 6.35
CA PHE A 144 -2.21 -15.58 6.20
C PHE A 144 -2.93 -15.49 7.55
N GLN A 145 -2.54 -16.31 8.53
CA GLN A 145 -3.13 -16.28 9.88
C GLN A 145 -2.96 -14.91 10.56
N LYS A 146 -1.88 -14.18 10.28
CA LYS A 146 -1.63 -12.83 10.83
C LYS A 146 -2.65 -11.79 10.34
N ILE A 147 -3.25 -12.02 9.18
CA ILE A 147 -4.24 -11.12 8.57
C ILE A 147 -5.68 -11.65 8.61
N SER A 148 -5.92 -12.81 9.21
CA SER A 148 -7.25 -13.45 9.26
C SER A 148 -8.35 -12.59 9.90
N ASN A 149 -7.98 -11.70 10.83
CA ASN A 149 -8.88 -10.75 11.49
C ASN A 149 -9.07 -9.43 10.73
N TYR A 150 -8.49 -9.31 9.53
CA TYR A 150 -8.58 -8.13 8.67
C TYR A 150 -9.42 -8.42 7.43
N LYS A 151 -9.85 -7.35 6.73
CA LYS A 151 -10.60 -7.46 5.47
C LYS A 151 -9.66 -7.78 4.31
N TYR A 152 -9.08 -8.96 4.32
CA TYR A 152 -8.09 -9.42 3.33
C TYR A 152 -8.71 -9.66 1.94
N GLU A 153 -10.03 -9.85 1.87
CA GLU A 153 -10.76 -10.04 0.61
C GLU A 153 -10.75 -8.77 -0.26
N THR A 154 -10.65 -7.61 0.39
CA THR A 154 -10.66 -6.29 -0.26
C THR A 154 -9.59 -5.40 0.37
N PRO A 155 -8.30 -5.62 0.05
CA PRO A 155 -7.24 -4.76 0.56
C PRO A 155 -7.41 -3.33 0.03
N ASP A 156 -7.16 -2.34 0.89
CA ASP A 156 -7.08 -0.94 0.49
C ASP A 156 -5.91 -0.72 -0.48
N TYR A 157 -4.85 -1.47 -0.26
CA TYR A 157 -3.62 -1.40 -1.03
C TYR A 157 -2.94 -2.76 -1.11
N CYS A 158 -2.49 -3.15 -2.31
CA CYS A 158 -1.72 -4.35 -2.56
C CYS A 158 -0.61 -4.06 -3.58
N LEU A 159 0.65 -4.24 -3.17
CA LEU A 159 1.82 -4.14 -4.05
C LEU A 159 2.75 -5.33 -3.88
N LEU A 160 3.24 -5.83 -4.99
CA LEU A 160 4.38 -6.74 -5.02
C LEU A 160 5.68 -5.95 -5.04
N SER A 161 6.68 -6.43 -4.32
CA SER A 161 8.06 -5.97 -4.39
C SER A 161 8.94 -7.08 -4.95
N PHE A 162 9.83 -6.73 -5.87
CA PHE A 162 10.78 -7.65 -6.48
C PHE A 162 12.20 -7.20 -6.15
N LYS A 163 13.01 -8.10 -5.59
CA LYS A 163 14.42 -7.86 -5.33
C LYS A 163 15.23 -8.91 -6.08
N GLY A 164 16.26 -8.48 -6.82
CA GLY A 164 17.09 -9.39 -7.62
C GLY A 164 17.18 -8.99 -9.08
N GLY A 165 17.43 -9.98 -9.96
CA GLY A 165 17.62 -9.76 -11.40
C GLY A 165 19.03 -9.33 -11.75
N ASN A 166 19.19 -8.59 -12.85
CA ASN A 166 20.50 -8.12 -13.32
C ASN A 166 21.01 -6.97 -12.43
N TYR A 167 22.29 -7.02 -12.11
CA TYR A 167 22.98 -5.97 -11.36
C TYR A 167 24.42 -5.78 -11.84
N LYS A 168 24.97 -4.59 -11.60
CA LYS A 168 26.40 -4.29 -11.73
C LYS A 168 27.03 -4.25 -10.36
N THR A 169 28.29 -4.68 -10.27
CA THR A 169 29.06 -4.62 -9.01
C THR A 169 30.54 -4.41 -9.34
N PRO A 170 31.23 -3.55 -8.57
CA PRO A 170 32.67 -3.41 -8.69
C PRO A 170 33.38 -4.63 -8.07
N TYR A 171 34.48 -5.05 -8.67
CA TYR A 171 35.33 -6.13 -8.18
C TYR A 171 36.79 -5.84 -8.50
N VAL A 172 37.70 -6.45 -7.71
CA VAL A 172 39.15 -6.36 -7.96
C VAL A 172 39.54 -7.49 -8.88
N ASN A 173 40.15 -7.18 -10.03
CA ASN A 173 40.69 -8.19 -10.95
C ASN A 173 42.03 -8.75 -10.47
N LYS A 174 42.58 -9.73 -11.19
CA LYS A 174 43.87 -10.38 -10.85
C LYS A 174 45.07 -9.43 -10.86
N ASN A 175 44.95 -8.27 -11.49
CA ASN A 175 46.02 -7.27 -11.55
C ASN A 175 45.87 -6.20 -10.46
N GLY A 176 44.88 -6.31 -9.54
CA GLY A 176 44.61 -5.34 -8.51
C GLY A 176 43.82 -4.13 -8.96
N GLU A 177 43.30 -4.11 -10.21
CA GLU A 177 42.47 -3.03 -10.75
C GLU A 177 40.99 -3.25 -10.39
N ILE A 178 40.29 -2.17 -10.04
CA ILE A 178 38.84 -2.22 -9.85
C ILE A 178 38.15 -2.16 -11.20
N LYS A 179 37.26 -3.11 -11.47
CA LYS A 179 36.44 -3.22 -12.68
C LYS A 179 34.99 -3.48 -12.32
N VAL A 180 34.07 -3.20 -13.24
CA VAL A 180 32.64 -3.49 -13.10
C VAL A 180 32.30 -4.76 -13.88
N GLN A 181 31.55 -5.65 -13.25
CA GLN A 181 30.94 -6.82 -13.91
C GLN A 181 29.41 -6.71 -13.83
N THR A 182 28.74 -7.28 -14.84
CA THR A 182 27.28 -7.45 -14.83
C THR A 182 26.99 -8.92 -14.48
N LEU A 183 26.21 -9.13 -13.45
CA LEU A 183 25.78 -10.44 -12.97
C LEU A 183 24.26 -10.46 -12.86
N ALA A 184 23.70 -11.63 -12.55
CA ALA A 184 22.27 -11.81 -12.26
C ALA A 184 22.12 -12.73 -11.04
N GLU A 185 21.08 -12.47 -10.28
CA GLU A 185 20.62 -13.34 -9.21
C GLU A 185 19.12 -13.61 -9.32
N PRO A 186 18.60 -14.69 -8.69
CA PRO A 186 17.19 -14.95 -8.67
C PRO A 186 16.41 -13.81 -8.01
N TYR A 187 15.19 -13.56 -8.52
CA TYR A 187 14.26 -12.65 -7.86
C TYR A 187 13.71 -13.28 -6.58
N GLU A 188 13.65 -12.46 -5.55
CA GLU A 188 12.85 -12.67 -4.34
C GLU A 188 11.60 -11.78 -4.46
N VAL A 189 10.45 -12.28 -4.05
CA VAL A 189 9.20 -11.53 -4.14
C VAL A 189 8.59 -11.36 -2.77
N GLY A 190 8.21 -10.12 -2.46
CA GLY A 190 7.43 -9.76 -1.29
C GLY A 190 6.09 -9.14 -1.68
N VAL A 191 5.17 -9.04 -0.74
CA VAL A 191 3.91 -8.32 -0.88
C VAL A 191 3.71 -7.36 0.28
N SER A 192 3.25 -6.16 -0.03
CA SER A 192 2.78 -5.14 0.92
C SER A 192 1.27 -5.03 0.82
N LEU A 193 0.57 -5.21 1.93
CA LEU A 193 -0.89 -5.16 2.05
C LEU A 193 -1.29 -4.10 3.08
N SER A 194 -2.26 -3.25 2.72
CA SER A 194 -2.93 -2.36 3.68
C SER A 194 -4.36 -2.85 3.88
N LEU A 195 -4.71 -3.23 5.10
CA LEU A 195 -5.95 -3.92 5.42
C LEU A 195 -6.67 -3.24 6.59
N TYR A 196 -7.98 -3.06 6.45
CA TYR A 196 -8.84 -2.63 7.55
C TYR A 196 -9.14 -3.78 8.51
N GLU A 197 -9.17 -3.50 9.81
CA GLU A 197 -9.61 -4.46 10.81
C GLU A 197 -11.09 -4.82 10.61
N LYS A 198 -11.44 -6.11 10.76
CA LYS A 198 -12.84 -6.56 10.73
C LYS A 198 -13.56 -6.03 11.98
N ILE A 199 -14.64 -5.27 11.78
CA ILE A 199 -15.49 -4.81 12.90
C ILE A 199 -16.25 -6.03 13.41
N PRO A 200 -16.16 -6.38 14.71
CA PRO A 200 -16.93 -7.46 15.28
C PRO A 200 -18.44 -7.20 15.09
N SER A 201 -19.16 -8.21 14.59
CA SER A 201 -20.61 -8.11 14.31
C SER A 201 -21.49 -7.84 15.55
N SER A 202 -20.93 -7.90 16.76
CA SER A 202 -21.60 -7.52 18.00
C SER A 202 -22.00 -6.03 18.06
N ASN A 203 -21.31 -5.16 17.32
CA ASN A 203 -21.56 -3.70 17.34
C ASN A 203 -22.63 -3.27 16.31
N LEU A 204 -23.18 -4.20 15.50
CA LEU A 204 -24.18 -3.88 14.47
C LEU A 204 -25.63 -4.12 14.95
N LYS A 205 -25.87 -4.75 16.12
CA LYS A 205 -27.21 -5.13 16.59
C LYS A 205 -27.98 -4.04 17.34
N SER A 206 -27.47 -2.83 17.49
CA SER A 206 -28.16 -1.75 18.24
C SER A 206 -28.92 -0.74 17.38
N LYS A 207 -29.23 -1.04 16.12
CA LYS A 207 -29.97 -0.10 15.24
C LYS A 207 -31.32 -0.60 14.72
N GLU A 208 -31.83 -1.74 15.22
CA GLU A 208 -33.18 -2.24 14.87
C GLU A 208 -33.99 -2.54 16.15
N GLU A 209 -34.26 -1.53 16.95
CA GLU A 209 -35.39 -1.50 17.90
C GLU A 209 -35.96 -0.08 17.99
#